data_52c010031a92d17b22ac9e575c1115cb
#
_entry.id   52c010031a92d17b22ac9e575c1115cb
#
_cell.length_a   1.000
_cell.length_b   1.000
_cell.length_c   1.000
_cell.angle_alpha   90.00
_cell.angle_beta   90.00
_cell.angle_gamma   90.00
#
_symmetry.space_group_name_H-M   'P 1'
#
loop_
_entity.id
_entity.type
_entity.pdbx_description
1 polymer ?
#
loop_
_entity_poly.entity_id
_entity_poly.type
_entity_poly.pdbx_seq_one_letter_code
_entity_poly.pdbx_strand_id
1 'polypeptide(L)'
;MTALIYCPFPDQGTAEKIGATLLEEELIGCINIGGSIRSLFVWNGERGEGTEVPALLKTHARLLDSVIARLEHLHPYEAPAILGWICDAAAPTTHVWLDGIGASRE
;
A
#
# COMPACT_ATOMS: atom_id res chain seq x y z
N MET A 1 6.93 -3.75 -14.83
CA MET A 1 6.29 -2.43 -14.75
C MET A 1 6.07 -2.04 -13.30
N THR A 2 6.17 -0.76 -13.03
CA THR A 2 5.94 -0.21 -11.68
C THR A 2 4.45 -0.20 -11.37
N ALA A 3 4.10 -0.48 -10.11
CA ALA A 3 2.73 -0.42 -9.63
C ALA A 3 2.66 0.35 -8.32
N LEU A 4 1.51 0.95 -8.08
CA LEU A 4 1.23 1.73 -6.87
C LEU A 4 0.01 1.17 -6.17
N ILE A 5 -0.01 1.31 -4.85
CA ILE A 5 -1.16 0.94 -4.04
C ILE A 5 -1.45 2.08 -3.08
N TYR A 6 -2.70 2.49 -3.01
CA TYR A 6 -3.16 3.46 -2.03
C TYR A 6 -3.94 2.74 -0.95
N CYS A 7 -3.60 3.02 0.30
CA CYS A 7 -4.25 2.38 1.45
C CYS A 7 -4.24 3.31 2.66
N PRO A 8 -5.41 3.74 3.16
CA PRO A 8 -5.45 4.47 4.42
C PRO A 8 -5.45 3.52 5.61
N PHE A 9 -4.84 3.98 6.69
CA PHE A 9 -4.69 3.24 7.95
C PHE A 9 -5.32 4.04 9.10
N PRO A 10 -5.65 3.39 10.23
CA PRO A 10 -6.24 4.11 11.36
C PRO A 10 -5.30 5.11 12.01
N ASP A 11 -3.99 4.85 11.98
CA ASP A 11 -2.97 5.69 12.61
C ASP A 11 -1.60 5.44 12.00
N GLN A 12 -0.63 6.29 12.36
CA GLN A 12 0.73 6.20 11.86
C GLN A 12 1.44 4.92 12.30
N GLY A 13 1.26 4.53 13.54
CA GLY A 13 1.90 3.33 14.08
C GLY A 13 1.51 2.08 13.32
N THR A 14 0.24 1.94 12.98
CA THR A 14 -0.25 0.81 12.19
C THR A 14 0.33 0.83 10.79
N ALA A 15 0.36 2.00 10.15
CA ALA A 15 0.93 2.15 8.80
C ALA A 15 2.42 1.77 8.79
N GLU A 16 3.19 2.24 9.78
CA GLU A 16 4.61 1.93 9.88
C GLU A 16 4.86 0.45 10.12
N LYS A 17 4.09 -0.16 10.99
CA LYS A 17 4.24 -1.58 11.33
C LYS A 17 3.95 -2.47 10.12
N ILE A 18 2.84 -2.22 9.44
CA ILE A 18 2.45 -2.99 8.26
C ILE A 18 3.45 -2.74 7.13
N GLY A 19 3.84 -1.48 6.92
CA GLY A 19 4.84 -1.14 5.91
C GLY A 19 6.16 -1.85 6.14
N ALA A 20 6.63 -1.88 7.39
CA ALA A 20 7.86 -2.59 7.73
C ALA A 20 7.77 -4.08 7.43
N THR A 21 6.62 -4.69 7.74
CA THR A 21 6.38 -6.10 7.44
C THR A 21 6.47 -6.38 5.94
N LEU A 22 5.82 -5.54 5.12
CA LEU A 22 5.84 -5.71 3.67
C LEU A 22 7.23 -5.50 3.08
N LEU A 23 8.00 -4.56 3.61
CA LEU A 23 9.39 -4.35 3.20
C LEU A 23 10.25 -5.57 3.54
N GLU A 24 10.10 -6.08 4.75
CA GLU A 24 10.85 -7.27 5.20
C GLU A 24 10.51 -8.51 4.37
N GLU A 25 9.25 -8.63 3.97
CA GLU A 25 8.79 -9.73 3.12
C GLU A 25 9.16 -9.54 1.63
N GLU A 26 9.82 -8.43 1.31
CA GLU A 26 10.24 -8.09 -0.05
C GLU A 26 9.08 -8.02 -1.04
N LEU A 27 7.95 -7.51 -0.58
CA LEU A 27 6.76 -7.31 -1.40
C LEU A 27 6.63 -5.90 -1.95
N ILE A 28 7.25 -4.92 -1.29
CA ILE A 28 7.25 -3.52 -1.73
C ILE A 28 8.66 -2.96 -1.66
N GLY A 29 8.90 -1.90 -2.43
CA GLY A 29 10.18 -1.19 -2.38
C GLY A 29 10.12 0.06 -1.52
N CYS A 30 8.92 0.57 -1.26
CA CYS A 30 8.74 1.82 -0.51
C CYS A 30 7.30 1.94 -0.04
N ILE A 31 7.13 2.56 1.11
CA ILE A 31 5.82 3.04 1.56
C ILE A 31 6.00 4.50 1.99
N ASN A 32 5.19 5.39 1.40
CA ASN A 32 5.14 6.78 1.79
C ASN A 32 3.92 6.97 2.68
N ILE A 33 4.16 7.38 3.91
CA ILE A 33 3.11 7.55 4.91
C ILE A 33 2.85 9.04 5.07
N GLY A 34 1.62 9.46 4.83
CA GLY A 34 1.24 10.86 4.91
C GLY A 34 0.87 11.31 6.31
N GLY A 35 0.49 12.57 6.42
CA GLY A 35 -0.10 13.09 7.65
C GLY A 35 -1.57 12.70 7.75
N SER A 36 -2.18 12.98 8.90
CA SER A 36 -3.59 12.66 9.14
C SER A 36 -4.50 13.36 8.14
N ILE A 37 -5.49 12.63 7.66
CA ILE A 37 -6.54 13.16 6.79
C ILE A 37 -7.90 12.91 7.44
N ARG A 38 -8.89 13.70 7.04
CA ARG A 38 -10.26 13.45 7.43
C ARG A 38 -10.94 12.69 6.30
N SER A 39 -11.57 11.59 6.65
CA SER A 39 -12.27 10.74 5.69
C SER A 39 -13.77 10.76 5.94
N LEU A 40 -14.53 10.93 4.88
CA LEU A 40 -15.99 10.85 4.87
C LEU A 40 -16.34 9.70 3.93
N PHE A 41 -17.19 8.78 4.37
CA PHE A 41 -17.44 7.58 3.59
C PHE A 41 -18.85 7.04 3.79
N VAL A 42 -19.22 6.11 2.93
CA VAL A 42 -20.45 5.32 3.08
C VAL A 42 -20.04 3.85 3.17
N TRP A 43 -20.49 3.19 4.21
CA TRP A 43 -20.23 1.76 4.42
C TRP A 43 -21.52 1.10 4.93
N ASN A 44 -21.93 0.01 4.27
CA ASN A 44 -23.18 -0.70 4.61
C ASN A 44 -24.40 0.24 4.62
N GLY A 45 -24.45 1.19 3.68
CA GLY A 45 -25.57 2.12 3.55
C GLY A 45 -25.55 3.27 4.55
N GLU A 46 -24.57 3.32 5.43
CA GLU A 46 -24.48 4.36 6.46
C GLU A 46 -23.31 5.29 6.19
N ARG A 47 -23.50 6.58 6.50
CA ARG A 47 -22.43 7.58 6.42
C ARG A 47 -21.58 7.50 7.68
N GLY A 48 -20.26 7.55 7.46
CA GLY A 48 -19.30 7.61 8.55
C GLY A 48 -18.26 8.68 8.29
N GLU A 49 -17.49 8.99 9.31
CA GLU A 49 -16.36 9.90 9.21
C GLU A 49 -15.31 9.56 10.25
N GLY A 50 -14.09 9.93 9.97
CA GLY A 50 -13.00 9.69 10.91
C GLY A 50 -11.70 10.28 10.43
N THR A 51 -10.67 10.11 11.24
CA THR A 51 -9.32 10.52 10.91
C THR A 51 -8.55 9.28 10.49
N GLU A 52 -7.83 9.39 9.38
CA GLU A 52 -7.01 8.30 8.86
C GLU A 52 -5.64 8.80 8.47
N VAL A 53 -4.70 7.87 8.30
CA VAL A 53 -3.34 8.14 7.81
C VAL A 53 -3.20 7.45 6.46
N PRO A 54 -3.07 8.21 5.36
CA PRO A 54 -2.97 7.62 4.04
C PRO A 54 -1.54 7.13 3.77
N ALA A 55 -1.42 6.10 2.97
CA ALA A 55 -0.13 5.63 2.53
C ALA A 55 -0.16 5.27 1.04
N LEU A 56 0.97 5.52 0.39
CA LEU A 56 1.21 5.13 -0.99
C LEU A 56 2.35 4.13 -1.02
N LEU A 57 2.10 2.94 -1.55
CA LEU A 57 3.08 1.87 -1.61
C LEU A 57 3.56 1.71 -3.04
N LYS A 58 4.85 1.46 -3.20
CA LYS A 58 5.48 1.30 -4.52
C LYS A 58 6.02 -0.10 -4.65
N THR A 59 5.66 -0.76 -5.75
CA THR A 59 6.06 -2.14 -6.01
C THR A 59 6.16 -2.42 -7.51
N HIS A 60 6.31 -3.66 -7.88
CA HIS A 60 6.30 -4.11 -9.27
C HIS A 60 4.95 -4.73 -9.61
N ALA A 61 4.52 -4.58 -10.86
CA ALA A 61 3.24 -5.12 -11.31
C ALA A 61 3.07 -6.61 -11.02
N ARG A 62 4.14 -7.40 -11.11
CA ARG A 62 4.09 -8.84 -10.83
C ARG A 62 3.77 -9.16 -9.36
N LEU A 63 3.95 -8.18 -8.45
CA LEU A 63 3.69 -8.36 -7.03
C LEU A 63 2.38 -7.70 -6.58
N LEU A 64 1.72 -6.97 -7.46
CA LEU A 64 0.57 -6.14 -7.11
C LEU A 64 -0.52 -6.92 -6.37
N ASP A 65 -0.97 -8.03 -6.95
CA ASP A 65 -2.02 -8.84 -6.33
C ASP A 65 -1.58 -9.45 -4.99
N SER A 66 -0.31 -9.86 -4.89
CA SER A 66 0.24 -10.40 -3.65
C SER A 66 0.28 -9.36 -2.54
N VAL A 67 0.65 -8.12 -2.88
CA VAL A 67 0.68 -7.03 -1.90
C VAL A 67 -0.72 -6.72 -1.41
N ILE A 68 -1.69 -6.62 -2.33
CA ILE A 68 -3.09 -6.35 -1.98
C ILE A 68 -3.63 -7.43 -1.04
N ALA A 69 -3.40 -8.69 -1.36
CA ALA A 69 -3.85 -9.81 -0.52
C ALA A 69 -3.20 -9.76 0.87
N ARG A 70 -1.90 -9.47 0.93
CA ARG A 70 -1.18 -9.38 2.19
C ARG A 70 -1.65 -8.20 3.04
N LEU A 71 -1.87 -7.04 2.41
CA LEU A 71 -2.43 -5.86 3.08
C LEU A 71 -3.80 -6.16 3.68
N GLU A 72 -4.66 -6.79 2.92
CA GLU A 72 -6.00 -7.14 3.39
C GLU A 72 -5.94 -8.03 4.63
N HIS A 73 -5.01 -8.97 4.65
CA HIS A 73 -4.81 -9.85 5.79
C HIS A 73 -4.29 -9.13 7.03
N LEU A 74 -3.36 -8.19 6.84
CA LEU A 74 -2.70 -7.48 7.94
C LEU A 74 -3.49 -6.28 8.47
N HIS A 75 -4.36 -5.70 7.63
CA HIS A 75 -5.08 -4.48 7.98
C HIS A 75 -6.10 -4.74 9.09
N PRO A 76 -6.22 -3.82 10.07
CA PRO A 76 -7.15 -4.00 11.19
C PRO A 76 -8.63 -3.81 10.84
N TYR A 77 -8.94 -3.16 9.71
CA TYR A 77 -10.33 -2.96 9.30
C TYR A 77 -10.93 -4.24 8.73
N GLU A 78 -12.23 -4.41 8.92
CA GLU A 78 -12.98 -5.51 8.32
C GLU A 78 -12.95 -5.42 6.80
N ALA A 79 -13.09 -4.21 6.26
CA ALA A 79 -13.07 -3.97 4.83
C ALA A 79 -12.19 -2.77 4.50
N PRO A 80 -10.87 -2.96 4.50
CA PRO A 80 -9.96 -1.85 4.20
C PRO A 80 -10.06 -1.42 2.74
N ALA A 81 -9.90 -0.11 2.52
CA ALA A 81 -9.87 0.45 1.16
C ALA A 81 -8.46 0.28 0.61
N ILE A 82 -8.25 -0.75 -0.17
CA ILE A 82 -6.95 -1.06 -0.78
C ILE A 82 -7.14 -0.99 -2.29
N LEU A 83 -6.49 0.00 -2.92
CA LEU A 83 -6.61 0.22 -4.35
C LEU A 83 -5.23 0.20 -4.99
N GLY A 84 -5.10 -0.54 -6.08
CA GLY A 84 -3.82 -0.62 -6.76
C GLY A 84 -3.98 -0.43 -8.26
N TRP A 85 -2.91 0.05 -8.89
CA TRP A 85 -2.89 0.24 -10.34
C TRP A 85 -1.45 0.18 -10.86
N ILE A 86 -1.36 -0.10 -12.15
CA ILE A 86 -0.08 -0.14 -12.85
C ILE A 86 0.21 1.25 -13.38
N CYS A 87 1.43 1.75 -13.18
CA CYS A 87 1.82 3.06 -13.68
C CYS A 87 2.00 3.03 -15.19
N ASP A 88 1.47 4.03 -15.88
CA ASP A 88 1.66 4.18 -17.31
C ASP A 88 3.10 4.51 -17.67
N ALA A 89 3.81 5.20 -16.76
CA ALA A 89 5.19 5.61 -16.99
C ALA A 89 5.94 5.70 -15.67
N ALA A 90 7.24 5.51 -15.74
CA ALA A 90 8.14 5.67 -14.61
C ALA A 90 9.52 6.04 -15.14
N ALA A 91 10.28 6.78 -14.35
CA ALA A 91 11.68 7.08 -14.71
C ALA A 91 12.45 5.76 -14.81
N PRO A 92 13.43 5.64 -15.73
CA PRO A 92 14.22 4.42 -15.88
C PRO A 92 14.84 3.92 -14.58
N THR A 93 15.37 4.82 -13.75
CA THR A 93 15.96 4.45 -12.47
C THR A 93 14.95 3.92 -11.47
N THR A 94 13.74 4.46 -11.48
CA THR A 94 12.63 3.98 -10.64
C THR A 94 12.22 2.57 -11.09
N HIS A 95 12.09 2.39 -12.39
CA HIS A 95 11.72 1.09 -12.95
C HIS A 95 12.72 0.00 -12.59
N VAL A 96 14.03 0.30 -12.75
CA VAL A 96 15.09 -0.66 -12.40
C VAL A 96 15.07 -1.00 -10.93
N TRP A 97 14.91 -0.01 -10.06
CA TRP A 97 14.84 -0.23 -8.62
C TRP A 97 13.70 -1.17 -8.25
N LEU A 98 12.50 -0.88 -8.70
CA LEU A 98 11.31 -1.66 -8.32
C LEU A 98 11.26 -3.02 -9.01
N ASP A 99 11.88 -3.14 -10.20
CA ASP A 99 11.99 -4.41 -10.89
C ASP A 99 12.85 -5.42 -10.10
N GLY A 100 13.78 -4.93 -9.29
CA GLY A 100 14.66 -5.78 -8.49
C GLY A 100 14.07 -6.26 -7.17
N ILE A 101 12.82 -5.90 -6.83
CA ILE A 101 12.20 -6.32 -5.58
C ILE A 101 12.10 -7.84 -5.54
N GLY A 102 12.54 -8.44 -4.43
CA GLY A 102 12.45 -9.87 -4.23
C GLY A 102 13.53 -10.68 -4.94
N ALA A 103 14.47 -10.03 -5.62
CA ALA A 103 15.54 -10.72 -6.34
C ALA A 103 16.40 -11.59 -5.40
N SER A 104 16.53 -11.17 -4.14
CA SER A 104 17.31 -11.91 -3.14
C SER A 104 16.67 -13.25 -2.76
N ARG A 105 15.42 -13.48 -3.14
CA ARG A 105 14.70 -14.73 -2.86
C ARG A 105 14.90 -15.78 -3.94
N GLU A 106 15.50 -15.39 -5.03
CA GLU A 106 15.78 -16.28 -6.16
C GLU A 106 17.20 -16.85 -6.07
#